data_8485edda76eba4f5e6c345756f9c36fb
#
_entry.id   8485edda76eba4f5e6c345756f9c36fb
#
_cell.length_a   1.000
_cell.length_b   1.000
_cell.length_c   1.000
_cell.angle_alpha   90.00
_cell.angle_beta   90.00
_cell.angle_gamma   90.00
#
_symmetry.space_group_name_H-M   'P 1'
#
loop_
_entity.id
_entity.type
_entity.pdbx_description
1 polymer ?
#
loop_
_entity_poly.entity_id
_entity_poly.type
_entity_poly.pdbx_seq_one_letter_code
_entity_poly.pdbx_strand_id
1 'polypeptide(L)'
;DEITIKLLIKNKIIKEIGYDCNSCVFCQASINLLSKKIIRMNTDDTINLCAEVLNFYISKERKITKKISFLKKIFTEDNFSRKECLLLPFETLIKGLRSENGKN
;
A
#
# COMPACT_ATOMS: atom_id res chain seq x y z
N ASP A 1 15.11 -2.79 -6.37
CA ASP A 1 13.65 -2.72 -6.48
C ASP A 1 13.21 -1.27 -6.50
N GLU A 2 12.56 -0.87 -7.57
CA GLU A 2 12.08 0.50 -7.72
C GLU A 2 10.60 0.51 -8.08
N ILE A 3 9.87 1.43 -7.45
CA ILE A 3 8.48 1.63 -7.75
C ILE A 3 8.17 3.13 -7.80
N THR A 4 7.42 3.53 -8.80
CA THR A 4 6.92 4.90 -8.93
C THR A 4 5.40 4.85 -8.93
N ILE A 5 4.79 5.66 -8.09
CA ILE A 5 3.33 5.74 -8.00
C ILE A 5 2.91 7.18 -8.31
N LYS A 6 1.96 7.33 -9.23
CA LYS A 6 1.40 8.63 -9.60
C LYS A 6 -0.08 8.63 -9.27
N LEU A 7 -0.52 9.68 -8.60
CA LEU A 7 -1.91 9.82 -8.18
C LEU A 7 -2.52 11.10 -8.73
N LEU A 8 -3.78 11.02 -9.12
CA LEU A 8 -4.59 12.21 -9.35
C LEU A 8 -5.56 12.31 -8.18
N ILE A 9 -5.43 13.38 -7.39
CA ILE A 9 -6.23 13.60 -6.19
C ILE A 9 -7.05 14.87 -6.38
N LYS A 10 -8.36 14.78 -6.15
CA LYS A 10 -9.26 15.94 -6.17
C LYS A 10 -10.14 15.88 -4.93
N ASN A 11 -10.21 17.00 -4.20
CA ASN A 11 -11.01 17.10 -2.97
C ASN A 11 -10.65 15.99 -1.98
N LYS A 12 -9.35 15.69 -1.87
CA LYS A 12 -8.81 14.64 -0.99
C LYS A 12 -9.24 13.23 -1.37
N ILE A 13 -9.80 13.04 -2.56
CA ILE A 13 -10.20 11.73 -3.06
C ILE A 13 -9.26 11.30 -4.18
N ILE A 14 -8.78 10.06 -4.10
CA ILE A 14 -7.93 9.49 -5.14
C ILE A 14 -8.78 9.14 -6.34
N LYS A 15 -8.60 9.87 -7.43
CA LYS A 15 -9.39 9.70 -8.66
C LYS A 15 -8.74 8.75 -9.65
N GLU A 16 -7.42 8.81 -9.75
CA GLU A 16 -6.67 7.94 -10.66
C GLU A 16 -5.36 7.53 -10.00
N ILE A 17 -4.89 6.35 -10.33
CA ILE A 17 -3.61 5.85 -9.88
C ILE A 17 -2.91 5.16 -11.04
N GLY A 18 -1.66 5.54 -11.26
CA GLY A 18 -0.77 4.85 -12.20
C GLY A 18 0.48 4.44 -11.45
N TYR A 19 1.11 3.38 -11.91
CA TYR A 19 2.35 2.95 -11.28
C TYR A 19 3.27 2.30 -12.30
N ASP A 20 4.56 2.36 -12.00
CA ASP A 20 5.60 1.68 -12.74
C ASP A 20 6.42 0.92 -11.71
N CYS A 21 6.47 -0.40 -11.85
CA CYS A 21 7.12 -1.26 -10.88
C CYS A 21 8.20 -2.08 -11.54
N ASN A 22 9.45 -1.72 -11.29
CA ASN A 22 10.61 -2.46 -11.76
C ASN A 22 11.14 -3.30 -10.58
N SER A 23 10.40 -4.35 -10.26
CA SER A 23 10.66 -5.15 -9.08
C SER A 23 10.14 -6.57 -9.28
N CYS A 24 10.24 -7.39 -8.22
CA CYS A 24 9.85 -8.79 -8.28
C CYS A 24 8.33 -8.97 -8.34
N VAL A 25 7.89 -10.18 -8.62
CA VAL A 25 6.49 -10.53 -8.75
C VAL A 25 5.68 -10.22 -7.49
N PHE A 26 6.29 -10.32 -6.30
CA PHE A 26 5.60 -10.01 -5.05
C PHE A 26 5.26 -8.52 -4.94
N CYS A 27 6.18 -7.66 -5.34
CA CYS A 27 5.92 -6.22 -5.36
C CYS A 27 4.83 -5.89 -6.38
N GLN A 28 4.89 -6.49 -7.56
CA GLN A 28 3.89 -6.29 -8.60
C GLN A 28 2.49 -6.71 -8.16
N ALA A 29 2.38 -7.87 -7.48
CA ALA A 29 1.11 -8.33 -6.95
C ALA A 29 0.56 -7.37 -5.90
N SER A 30 1.44 -6.91 -5.01
CA SER A 30 1.07 -6.00 -3.93
C SER A 30 0.54 -4.67 -4.46
N ILE A 31 1.27 -4.04 -5.39
CA ILE A 31 0.84 -2.75 -5.94
C ILE A 31 -0.45 -2.89 -6.76
N ASN A 32 -0.63 -4.01 -7.43
CA ASN A 32 -1.85 -4.26 -8.20
C ASN A 32 -3.07 -4.28 -7.27
N LEU A 33 -2.98 -5.02 -6.17
CA LEU A 33 -4.06 -5.08 -5.19
C LEU A 33 -4.30 -3.73 -4.52
N LEU A 34 -3.23 -3.04 -4.16
CA LEU A 34 -3.32 -1.73 -3.53
C LEU A 34 -4.01 -0.72 -4.45
N SER A 35 -3.62 -0.67 -5.71
CA SER A 35 -4.19 0.29 -6.66
C SER A 35 -5.70 0.12 -6.82
N LYS A 36 -6.17 -1.12 -6.83
CA LYS A 36 -7.60 -1.40 -6.94
C LYS A 36 -8.35 -1.01 -5.66
N LYS A 37 -7.70 -1.17 -4.53
CA LYS A 37 -8.34 -0.89 -3.23
C LYS A 37 -8.52 0.59 -2.97
N ILE A 38 -7.52 1.42 -3.31
CA ILE A 38 -7.52 2.82 -2.90
C ILE A 38 -8.24 3.77 -3.85
N ILE A 39 -8.60 3.30 -5.05
CA ILE A 39 -9.33 4.15 -5.99
C ILE A 39 -10.63 4.62 -5.34
N ARG A 40 -10.89 5.92 -5.39
CA ARG A 40 -12.03 6.60 -4.79
C ARG A 40 -11.98 6.70 -3.26
N MET A 41 -10.89 6.24 -2.63
CA MET A 41 -10.71 6.47 -1.19
C MET A 41 -10.19 7.88 -0.95
N ASN A 42 -10.47 8.44 0.24
CA ASN A 42 -9.85 9.70 0.60
C ASN A 42 -8.41 9.45 1.08
N THR A 43 -7.61 10.51 1.08
CA THR A 43 -6.18 10.41 1.40
C THR A 43 -5.93 9.99 2.84
N ASP A 44 -6.75 10.44 3.79
CA ASP A 44 -6.58 10.10 5.20
C ASP A 44 -6.83 8.62 5.45
N ASP A 45 -7.91 8.08 4.86
CA ASP A 45 -8.22 6.65 4.97
C ASP A 45 -7.14 5.80 4.31
N THR A 46 -6.59 6.29 3.20
CA THR A 46 -5.52 5.58 2.50
C THR A 46 -4.25 5.53 3.36
N ILE A 47 -3.89 6.64 4.02
CA ILE A 47 -2.75 6.67 4.94
C ILE A 47 -2.97 5.69 6.09
N ASN A 48 -4.16 5.67 6.66
CA ASN A 48 -4.50 4.76 7.75
C ASN A 48 -4.42 3.30 7.30
N LEU A 49 -4.88 3.00 6.10
CA LEU A 49 -4.79 1.66 5.53
C LEU A 49 -3.34 1.22 5.37
N CYS A 50 -2.50 2.09 4.81
CA CYS A 50 -1.09 1.79 4.63
C CYS A 50 -0.38 1.58 5.97
N ALA A 51 -0.70 2.42 6.97
CA ALA A 51 -0.12 2.28 8.31
C ALA A 51 -0.50 0.94 8.93
N GLU A 52 -1.75 0.51 8.76
CA GLU A 52 -2.20 -0.78 9.28
C GLU A 52 -1.48 -1.94 8.60
N VAL A 53 -1.26 -1.85 7.30
CA VAL A 53 -0.51 -2.87 6.56
C VAL A 53 0.94 -2.96 7.05
N LEU A 54 1.58 -1.82 7.24
CA LEU A 54 2.95 -1.79 7.75
C LEU A 54 3.01 -2.39 9.15
N ASN A 55 2.02 -2.10 9.98
CA ASN A 55 1.94 -2.62 11.34
C ASN A 55 1.72 -4.14 11.38
N PHE A 56 1.13 -4.71 10.34
CA PHE A 56 0.88 -6.14 10.26
C PHE A 56 2.16 -6.96 10.48
N TYR A 57 3.26 -6.56 9.83
CA TYR A 57 4.52 -7.30 9.97
C TYR A 57 5.31 -6.94 11.23
N ILE A 58 4.99 -5.83 11.86
CA ILE A 58 5.62 -5.44 13.13
C ILE A 58 4.96 -6.18 14.28
N SER A 59 3.65 -6.39 14.21
CA SER A 59 2.88 -7.07 15.26
C SER A 59 3.26 -8.54 15.36
N LYS A 60 3.41 -9.04 16.57
CA LYS A 60 3.70 -10.44 16.82
C LYS A 60 2.56 -11.36 16.40
N GLU A 61 1.34 -10.86 16.47
CA GLU A 61 0.16 -11.66 16.15
C GLU A 61 -0.07 -11.81 14.64
N ARG A 62 0.36 -10.83 13.84
CA ARG A 62 0.18 -10.84 12.39
C ARG A 62 -1.22 -11.25 11.96
N LYS A 63 -2.18 -10.61 12.57
CA LYS A 63 -3.58 -10.91 12.32
C LYS A 63 -4.10 -10.11 11.13
N ILE A 64 -4.68 -10.80 10.16
CA ILE A 64 -5.33 -10.14 9.01
C ILE A 64 -6.67 -9.60 9.48
N THR A 65 -6.78 -8.27 9.59
CA THR A 65 -8.05 -7.63 9.93
C THR A 65 -8.94 -7.55 8.69
N LYS A 66 -10.21 -7.24 8.90
CA LYS A 66 -11.15 -7.08 7.79
C LYS A 66 -10.67 -6.00 6.80
N LYS A 67 -10.09 -4.94 7.31
CA LYS A 67 -9.63 -3.80 6.50
C LYS A 67 -8.54 -4.19 5.51
N ILE A 68 -7.66 -5.11 5.89
CA ILE A 68 -6.56 -5.56 5.03
C ILE A 68 -6.77 -6.96 4.47
N SER A 69 -7.99 -7.49 4.55
CA SER A 69 -8.30 -8.84 4.07
C SER A 69 -8.09 -9.02 2.57
N PHE A 70 -8.08 -7.92 1.81
CA PHE A 70 -7.80 -7.98 0.37
C PHE A 70 -6.37 -8.46 0.07
N LEU A 71 -5.51 -8.49 1.08
CA LEU A 71 -4.11 -8.92 0.95
C LEU A 71 -3.89 -10.35 1.48
N LYS A 72 -4.93 -11.02 1.95
CA LYS A 72 -4.77 -12.30 2.65
C LYS A 72 -4.05 -13.39 1.84
N LYS A 73 -4.16 -13.36 0.53
CA LYS A 73 -3.54 -14.38 -0.32
C LYS A 73 -2.03 -14.20 -0.46
N ILE A 74 -1.53 -12.98 -0.30
CA ILE A 74 -0.10 -12.71 -0.45
C ILE A 74 0.58 -12.42 0.89
N PHE A 75 -0.17 -12.00 1.90
CA PHE A 75 0.36 -11.72 3.25
C PHE A 75 0.26 -12.95 4.12
N THR A 76 1.04 -13.98 3.77
CA THR A 76 1.04 -15.27 4.44
C THR A 76 2.41 -15.53 5.08
N GLU A 77 2.46 -16.49 5.99
CA GLU A 77 3.73 -16.89 6.62
C GLU A 77 4.72 -17.41 5.56
N ASP A 78 4.24 -18.09 4.54
CA ASP A 78 5.10 -18.58 3.46
C ASP A 78 5.81 -17.45 2.72
N ASN A 79 5.21 -16.28 2.67
CA ASN A 79 5.76 -15.11 1.98
C ASN A 79 6.48 -14.14 2.92
N PHE A 80 6.67 -14.52 4.19
CA PHE A 80 7.31 -13.63 5.17
C PHE A 80 8.70 -13.19 4.74
N SER A 81 9.46 -14.06 4.08
CA SER A 81 10.79 -13.72 3.60
C SER A 81 10.77 -12.64 2.50
N ARG A 82 9.59 -12.39 1.92
CA ARG A 82 9.41 -11.39 0.87
C ARG A 82 8.70 -10.13 1.40
N LYS A 83 8.68 -9.93 2.71
CA LYS A 83 7.96 -8.80 3.32
C LYS A 83 8.41 -7.45 2.78
N GLU A 84 9.69 -7.28 2.50
CA GLU A 84 10.20 -6.01 1.98
C GLU A 84 9.58 -5.67 0.62
N CYS A 85 9.49 -6.67 -0.27
CA CYS A 85 8.86 -6.49 -1.58
C CYS A 85 7.37 -6.22 -1.44
N LEU A 86 6.72 -6.95 -0.54
CA LEU A 86 5.27 -6.81 -0.33
C LEU A 86 4.91 -5.44 0.25
N LEU A 87 5.76 -4.90 1.12
CA LEU A 87 5.51 -3.63 1.80
C LEU A 87 5.95 -2.41 1.01
N LEU A 88 6.81 -2.57 0.03
CA LEU A 88 7.36 -1.43 -0.72
C LEU A 88 6.29 -0.50 -1.29
N PRO A 89 5.21 -0.98 -1.93
CA PRO A 89 4.16 -0.07 -2.42
C PRO A 89 3.50 0.74 -1.31
N PHE A 90 3.27 0.12 -0.15
CA PHE A 90 2.62 0.80 0.97
C PHE A 90 3.53 1.85 1.58
N GLU A 91 4.82 1.56 1.71
CA GLU A 91 5.80 2.53 2.20
C GLU A 91 5.93 3.71 1.26
N THR A 92 5.99 3.44 -0.04
CA THR A 92 6.10 4.47 -1.06
C THR A 92 4.87 5.38 -1.04
N LEU A 93 3.70 4.78 -0.99
CA LEU A 93 2.44 5.52 -1.02
C LEU A 93 2.27 6.39 0.23
N ILE A 94 2.54 5.84 1.42
CA ILE A 94 2.35 6.60 2.65
C ILE A 94 3.32 7.79 2.73
N LYS A 95 4.54 7.62 2.25
CA LYS A 95 5.50 8.73 2.19
C LYS A 95 5.00 9.84 1.27
N GLY A 96 4.51 9.47 0.10
CA GLY A 96 4.00 10.42 -0.87
C GLY A 96 2.80 11.19 -0.35
N LEU A 97 1.85 10.49 0.27
CA LEU A 97 0.64 11.10 0.80
C LEU A 97 0.93 12.01 2.00
N ARG A 98 1.83 11.60 2.89
CA ARG A 98 2.22 12.43 4.03
C ARG A 98 2.97 13.69 3.59
N SER A 99 3.82 13.56 2.57
CA SER A 99 4.52 14.72 2.00
C SER A 99 3.54 15.72 1.39
N GLU A 100 2.53 15.22 0.67
CA GLU A 100 1.49 16.05 0.06
C GLU A 100 0.69 16.78 1.13
N ASN A 101 0.29 16.08 2.19
CA ASN A 101 -0.44 16.67 3.31
C ASN A 101 0.42 17.70 4.05
N GLY A 102 1.72 17.47 4.13
CA GLY A 102 2.66 18.37 4.80
C GLY A 102 2.91 19.68 4.07
N LYS A 103 2.55 19.76 2.79
CA LYS A 103 2.70 20.97 1.99
C LYS A 103 1.57 21.96 2.17
N ASN A 104 0.52 21.55 2.83
CA ASN A 104 -0.63 22.42 3.08
C ASN A 104 -0.53 23.05 4.48
#